data_7c0d4646c2f4729abc2466b4f447521a
#
_entry.id   7c0d4646c2f4729abc2466b4f447521a
#
_cell.length_a   1.000
_cell.length_b   1.000
_cell.length_c   1.000
_cell.angle_alpha   90.00
_cell.angle_beta   90.00
_cell.angle_gamma   90.00
#
_symmetry.space_group_name_H-M   'P 1'
#
loop_
_entity.id
_entity.type
_entity.pdbx_description
1 polymer ?
#
loop_
_entity_poly.entity_id
_entity_poly.type
_entity_poly.pdbx_seq_one_letter_code
_entity_poly.pdbx_strand_id
1 'polypeptide(L)'
;MNHVWHILDVFEGSPADSGGLVPYGDYVIGWTGGPLQSESDFFQLVEQHTNRNLSLYVYNSDYDHTREVIILPNRDWGGEGLLGCGIGYGLLRTFSYF
;
A
#
# COMPACT_ATOMS: atom_id res chain seq x y z
N MET A 1 6.60 -9.57 -16.17
CA MET A 1 6.71 -9.63 -14.73
C MET A 1 5.84 -8.57 -14.08
N ASN A 2 5.10 -8.94 -13.08
CA ASN A 2 4.20 -8.00 -12.42
C ASN A 2 4.93 -7.22 -11.34
N HIS A 3 4.59 -5.95 -11.22
CA HIS A 3 5.09 -5.10 -10.16
C HIS A 3 4.15 -5.24 -8.97
N VAL A 4 4.71 -5.62 -7.82
CA VAL A 4 3.93 -5.75 -6.60
C VAL A 4 4.66 -5.08 -5.44
N TRP A 5 3.89 -4.56 -4.50
CA TRP A 5 4.42 -3.90 -3.31
C TRP A 5 3.93 -4.67 -2.09
N HIS A 6 4.88 -5.28 -1.39
CA HIS A 6 4.58 -6.10 -0.22
C HIS A 6 4.38 -5.20 1.01
N ILE A 7 3.24 -5.31 1.63
CA ILE A 7 2.96 -4.59 2.87
C ILE A 7 3.69 -5.29 4.01
N LEU A 8 4.51 -4.55 4.72
CA LEU A 8 5.28 -5.06 5.86
C LEU A 8 4.61 -4.61 7.16
N ASP A 9 5.35 -3.96 8.07
CA ASP A 9 4.76 -3.46 9.32
C ASP A 9 3.64 -2.46 9.04
N VAL A 10 2.56 -2.56 9.79
CA VAL A 10 1.45 -1.59 9.72
C VAL A 10 1.32 -0.96 11.10
N PHE A 11 1.39 0.36 11.16
CA PHE A 11 1.33 1.08 12.43
C PHE A 11 -0.11 1.32 12.84
N GLU A 12 -0.37 1.17 14.13
CA GLU A 12 -1.71 1.31 14.69
C GLU A 12 -2.27 2.72 14.41
N GLY A 13 -3.52 2.79 13.99
CA GLY A 13 -4.20 4.05 13.71
C GLY A 13 -3.82 4.71 12.41
N SER A 14 -2.94 4.10 11.62
CA SER A 14 -2.51 4.65 10.33
C SER A 14 -3.57 4.46 9.24
N PRO A 15 -3.44 5.18 8.11
CA PRO A 15 -4.29 4.92 6.95
C PRO A 15 -4.26 3.47 6.49
N ALA A 16 -3.09 2.83 6.51
CA ALA A 16 -2.97 1.41 6.14
C ALA A 16 -3.75 0.52 7.10
N ASP A 17 -3.66 0.80 8.40
CA ASP A 17 -4.39 0.07 9.43
C ASP A 17 -5.90 0.27 9.26
N SER A 18 -6.33 1.52 9.16
CA SER A 18 -7.76 1.84 9.01
C SER A 18 -8.36 1.28 7.73
N GLY A 19 -7.56 1.17 6.68
CA GLY A 19 -7.99 0.58 5.41
C GLY A 19 -8.02 -0.94 5.42
N GLY A 20 -7.49 -1.57 6.45
CA GLY A 20 -7.50 -3.03 6.58
C GLY A 20 -6.37 -3.75 5.88
N LEU A 21 -5.22 -3.09 5.65
CA LEU A 21 -4.05 -3.78 5.13
C LEU A 21 -3.48 -4.71 6.19
N VAL A 22 -3.20 -5.94 5.78
CA VAL A 22 -2.70 -7.00 6.67
C VAL A 22 -1.16 -7.05 6.57
N PRO A 23 -0.44 -6.82 7.67
CA PRO A 23 1.02 -6.84 7.63
C PRO A 23 1.53 -8.21 7.19
N TYR A 24 2.51 -8.19 6.30
CA TYR A 24 3.21 -9.35 5.74
C TYR A 24 2.36 -10.29 4.90
N GLY A 25 1.03 -10.16 4.92
CA GLY A 25 0.14 -10.99 4.12
C GLY A 25 -0.30 -10.33 2.82
N ASP A 26 -0.37 -9.00 2.81
CA ASP A 26 -0.93 -8.25 1.69
C ASP A 26 0.12 -7.74 0.72
N TYR A 27 -0.24 -7.78 -0.57
CA TYR A 27 0.57 -7.25 -1.67
C TYR A 27 -0.31 -6.33 -2.50
N VAL A 28 0.13 -5.09 -2.71
CA VAL A 28 -0.56 -4.19 -3.64
C VAL A 28 -0.19 -4.64 -5.05
N ILE A 29 -1.19 -4.93 -5.86
CA ILE A 29 -0.99 -5.43 -7.22
C ILE A 29 -1.48 -4.46 -8.29
N GLY A 30 -2.15 -3.37 -7.90
CA GLY A 30 -2.65 -2.37 -8.83
C GLY A 30 -3.59 -1.42 -8.13
N TRP A 31 -4.23 -0.57 -8.93
CA TRP A 31 -5.27 0.33 -8.42
C TRP A 31 -6.38 0.47 -9.48
N THR A 32 -7.51 1.04 -9.08
CA THR A 32 -8.70 1.09 -9.93
C THR A 32 -8.51 1.99 -11.17
N GLY A 33 -7.53 2.91 -11.13
CA GLY A 33 -7.27 3.81 -12.25
C GLY A 33 -6.34 3.27 -13.33
N GLY A 34 -5.76 2.09 -13.13
CA GLY A 34 -4.91 1.47 -14.14
C GLY A 34 -3.72 0.73 -13.57
N PRO A 35 -2.81 0.26 -14.45
CA PRO A 35 -1.64 -0.49 -14.02
C PRO A 35 -0.56 0.41 -13.41
N LEU A 36 0.23 -0.18 -12.52
CA LEU A 36 1.43 0.44 -11.96
C LEU A 36 2.62 -0.26 -12.58
N GLN A 37 3.55 0.50 -13.17
CA GLN A 37 4.57 -0.06 -14.04
C GLN A 37 6.00 0.14 -13.55
N SER A 38 6.20 0.89 -12.48
CA SER A 38 7.54 1.08 -11.89
C SER A 38 7.43 1.20 -10.39
N GLU A 39 8.56 1.03 -9.72
CA GLU A 39 8.61 1.12 -8.26
C GLU A 39 8.03 2.44 -7.77
N SER A 40 8.40 3.54 -8.42
CA SER A 40 7.97 4.88 -7.98
C SER A 40 6.50 5.16 -8.27
N ASP A 41 5.88 4.42 -9.19
CA ASP A 41 4.48 4.69 -9.56
C ASP A 41 3.55 4.58 -8.37
N PHE A 42 3.75 3.59 -7.52
CA PHE A 42 2.91 3.42 -6.35
C PHE A 42 3.07 4.60 -5.37
N PHE A 43 4.30 5.01 -5.13
CA PHE A 43 4.56 6.11 -4.19
C PHE A 43 4.01 7.42 -4.72
N GLN A 44 4.15 7.67 -6.03
CA GLN A 44 3.55 8.86 -6.67
C GLN A 44 2.03 8.84 -6.56
N LEU A 45 1.44 7.68 -6.79
CA LEU A 45 -0.01 7.51 -6.70
C LEU A 45 -0.50 7.85 -5.29
N VAL A 46 0.17 7.37 -4.27
CA VAL A 46 -0.19 7.65 -2.89
C VAL A 46 -0.08 9.15 -2.60
N GLU A 47 1.00 9.79 -3.04
CA GLU A 47 1.18 11.22 -2.84
C GLU A 47 0.10 12.03 -3.53
N GLN A 48 -0.30 11.64 -4.74
CA GLN A 48 -1.37 12.31 -5.48
C GLN A 48 -2.73 12.17 -4.81
N HIS A 49 -2.88 11.18 -3.94
CA HIS A 49 -4.13 10.93 -3.21
C HIS A 49 -4.06 11.39 -1.76
N THR A 50 -3.17 12.30 -1.43
CA THR A 50 -3.12 12.87 -0.08
C THR A 50 -4.46 13.50 0.25
N ASN A 51 -5.08 13.06 1.35
CA ASN A 51 -6.41 13.49 1.80
C ASN A 51 -7.54 13.12 0.84
N ARG A 52 -7.32 12.13 -0.02
CA ARG A 52 -8.34 11.60 -0.93
C ARG A 52 -8.36 10.07 -0.88
N ASN A 53 -9.53 9.48 -1.02
CA ASN A 53 -9.64 8.02 -1.04
C ASN A 53 -8.89 7.44 -2.23
N LEU A 54 -8.10 6.42 -1.96
CA LEU A 54 -7.33 5.68 -2.94
C LEU A 54 -7.80 4.23 -2.92
N SER A 55 -8.27 3.74 -4.07
CA SER A 55 -8.75 2.37 -4.19
C SER A 55 -7.68 1.50 -4.81
N LEU A 56 -7.22 0.51 -4.06
CA LEU A 56 -6.15 -0.40 -4.44
C LEU A 56 -6.69 -1.82 -4.61
N TYR A 57 -6.08 -2.57 -5.53
CA TYR A 57 -6.26 -4.02 -5.58
C TYR A 57 -5.14 -4.67 -4.79
N VAL A 58 -5.51 -5.54 -3.87
CA VAL A 58 -4.59 -6.14 -2.91
C VAL A 58 -4.78 -7.65 -2.92
N TYR A 59 -3.67 -8.38 -3.07
CA TYR A 59 -3.65 -9.83 -2.96
C TYR A 59 -3.14 -10.24 -1.60
N ASN A 60 -3.86 -11.13 -0.91
CA ASN A 60 -3.41 -11.68 0.37
C ASN A 60 -2.91 -13.11 0.16
N SER A 61 -1.64 -13.35 0.50
CA SER A 61 -1.01 -14.64 0.26
C SER A 61 -1.49 -15.73 1.21
N ASP A 62 -1.94 -15.37 2.42
CA ASP A 62 -2.41 -16.35 3.40
C ASP A 62 -3.74 -16.96 3.00
N TYR A 63 -4.60 -16.16 2.36
CA TYR A 63 -5.94 -16.59 1.94
C TYR A 63 -6.05 -16.81 0.44
N ASP A 64 -4.97 -16.55 -0.31
CA ASP A 64 -4.97 -16.66 -1.77
C ASP A 64 -6.17 -15.93 -2.37
N HIS A 65 -6.31 -14.66 -2.02
CA HIS A 65 -7.51 -13.89 -2.31
C HIS A 65 -7.16 -12.45 -2.66
N THR A 66 -7.80 -11.94 -3.72
CA THR A 66 -7.65 -10.54 -4.14
C THR A 66 -8.88 -9.77 -3.76
N ARG A 67 -8.69 -8.56 -3.24
CA ARG A 67 -9.79 -7.68 -2.85
C ARG A 67 -9.45 -6.23 -3.16
N GLU A 68 -10.47 -5.41 -3.18
CA GLU A 68 -10.32 -3.96 -3.27
C GLU A 68 -10.21 -3.39 -1.86
N VAL A 69 -9.25 -2.50 -1.65
CA VAL A 69 -9.02 -1.84 -0.36
C VAL A 69 -9.03 -0.34 -0.61
N ILE A 70 -9.80 0.40 0.19
CA ILE A 70 -9.86 1.85 0.09
C ILE A 70 -9.09 2.43 1.26
N ILE A 71 -8.10 3.28 0.95
CA ILE A 71 -7.22 3.90 1.91
C ILE A 71 -7.29 5.42 1.73
N LEU A 72 -7.20 6.15 2.83
CA LEU A 72 -7.14 7.60 2.81
C LEU A 72 -5.75 8.06 3.25
N PRO A 73 -4.81 8.21 2.30
CA PRO A 73 -3.47 8.68 2.65
C PRO A 73 -3.55 10.07 3.29
N ASN A 74 -2.88 10.26 4.42
CA ASN A 74 -2.84 11.57 5.06
C ASN A 74 -1.69 11.60 6.06
N ARG A 75 -1.32 12.81 6.49
CA ARG A 75 -0.23 13.02 7.44
C ARG A 75 -0.70 13.37 8.84
N ASP A 76 -2.01 13.30 9.09
CA ASP A 76 -2.63 13.76 10.34
C ASP A 76 -3.06 12.61 11.26
N TRP A 77 -2.54 11.41 11.03
CA TRP A 77 -2.97 10.23 11.78
C TRP A 77 -2.15 9.99 13.06
N GLY A 78 -1.18 10.85 13.34
CA GLY A 78 -0.41 10.77 14.60
C GLY A 78 0.95 10.13 14.46
N GLY A 79 1.32 9.65 13.28
CA GLY A 79 2.63 9.06 13.01
C GLY A 79 3.23 9.64 11.75
N GLU A 80 4.26 8.99 11.23
CA GLU A 80 4.96 9.45 10.05
C GLU A 80 4.49 8.72 8.79
N GLY A 81 4.58 9.42 7.65
CA GLY A 81 4.24 8.88 6.35
C GLY A 81 2.77 9.04 6.01
N LEU A 82 2.47 8.81 4.75
CA LEU A 82 1.11 8.94 4.22
C LEU A 82 0.26 7.70 4.47
N LEU A 83 0.88 6.53 4.57
CA LEU A 83 0.19 5.27 4.78
C LEU A 83 0.42 4.68 6.17
N GLY A 84 1.57 4.95 6.78
CA GLY A 84 1.92 4.37 8.07
C GLY A 84 2.26 2.89 8.01
N CYS A 85 3.00 2.48 6.98
CA CYS A 85 3.42 1.09 6.85
C CYS A 85 4.77 0.97 6.16
N GLY A 86 5.41 -0.18 6.33
CA GLY A 86 6.59 -0.54 5.56
C GLY A 86 6.18 -1.17 4.23
N ILE A 87 6.96 -0.90 3.19
CA ILE A 87 6.71 -1.40 1.84
C ILE A 87 7.98 -2.06 1.33
N GLY A 88 7.87 -3.30 0.87
CA GLY A 88 8.93 -4.01 0.18
C GLY A 88 8.64 -4.09 -1.31
N TYR A 89 9.66 -3.95 -2.17
CA TYR A 89 9.47 -3.98 -3.61
C TYR A 89 10.61 -4.77 -4.27
N GLY A 90 10.22 -5.58 -5.26
CA GLY A 90 11.14 -6.28 -6.15
C GLY A 90 11.87 -7.45 -5.50
N LEU A 91 12.73 -8.11 -6.31
CA LEU A 91 13.46 -9.30 -5.88
C LEU A 91 14.45 -8.99 -4.76
N LEU A 92 15.09 -7.83 -4.83
CA LEU A 92 16.06 -7.41 -3.82
C LEU A 92 15.39 -6.86 -2.57
N ARG A 93 14.07 -6.83 -2.55
CA ARG A 93 13.29 -6.38 -1.41
C ARG A 93 13.72 -4.98 -0.95
N THR A 94 13.81 -4.06 -1.91
CA THR A 94 13.99 -2.64 -1.57
C THR A 94 12.88 -2.25 -0.58
N PHE A 95 13.29 -1.62 0.52
CA PHE A 95 12.38 -1.40 1.64
C PHE A 95 12.24 0.09 1.92
N SER A 96 11.02 0.54 2.17
CA SER A 96 10.72 1.93 2.55
C SER A 96 9.58 1.96 3.55
N TYR A 97 9.64 2.93 4.45
CA TYR A 97 8.46 3.32 5.20
C TYR A 97 7.70 4.40 4.44
N PHE A 98 6.43 4.28 4.34
CA PHE A 98 5.61 5.24 3.61
C PHE A 98 4.34 5.55 4.42
#